data_90a205a2572028831631e3a525262557
#
_entry.id   90a205a2572028831631e3a525262557
#
_cell.length_a   1.000
_cell.length_b   1.000
_cell.length_c   1.000
_cell.angle_alpha   90.00
_cell.angle_beta   90.00
_cell.angle_gamma   90.00
#
_symmetry.space_group_name_H-M   'P 1'
#
loop_
_entity.id
_entity.type
_entity.pdbx_description
1 polymer ?
#
loop_
_entity_poly.entity_id
_entity_poly.type
_entity_poly.pdbx_seq_one_letter_code
_entity_poly.pdbx_strand_id
1 'polypeptide(L)'
;MGLNWLDSIDHLKGVGPARVKLFQQVGVSTVRDLMFHFPFRFESVAVRPLATILDQEKVTLKGKVVTPPVVAYFGGKKSRVSFKLAVNDHEIINVSFFNQPYLKQAIQLGQERAIYGKWQSNRQTLLGMKLIQVAQEGQDFAPVYHATKGLKQSAIVASIAASFNQYQEAIPEVLPQHLNDQYRLLDLPLALYAMHFPANQEQHHQATRKIIYQEFFLYQWRLQAALKQHETEQGIQIHYDND
;
A
#
# COMPACT_ATOMS: atom_id res chain seq x y z
N MET A 1 10.72 -7.94 -27.49
CA MET A 1 10.42 -6.60 -26.96
C MET A 1 10.75 -6.60 -25.48
N GLY A 2 11.53 -5.64 -24.98
CA GLY A 2 11.81 -5.50 -23.54
C GLY A 2 10.57 -5.02 -22.81
N LEU A 3 10.48 -5.31 -21.50
CA LEU A 3 9.43 -4.78 -20.63
C LEU A 3 9.53 -3.26 -20.53
N ASN A 4 8.38 -2.58 -20.55
CA ASN A 4 8.28 -1.14 -20.37
C ASN A 4 7.22 -0.85 -19.29
N TRP A 5 7.55 -0.02 -18.34
CA TRP A 5 6.61 0.36 -17.27
C TRP A 5 5.35 1.09 -17.75
N LEU A 6 5.35 1.57 -19.02
CA LEU A 6 4.17 2.10 -19.71
C LEU A 6 3.29 1.02 -20.33
N ASP A 7 3.68 -0.25 -20.25
CA ASP A 7 2.85 -1.36 -20.71
C ASP A 7 1.48 -1.35 -20.02
N SER A 8 0.47 -1.85 -20.73
CA SER A 8 -0.86 -2.01 -20.18
C SER A 8 -0.86 -2.96 -18.97
N ILE A 9 -1.70 -2.68 -17.99
CA ILE A 9 -1.81 -3.45 -16.75
C ILE A 9 -2.23 -4.92 -16.98
N ASP A 10 -2.83 -5.26 -18.13
CA ASP A 10 -3.19 -6.64 -18.49
C ASP A 10 -1.98 -7.55 -18.77
N HIS A 11 -0.80 -6.97 -18.98
CA HIS A 11 0.46 -7.72 -19.08
C HIS A 11 0.96 -8.22 -17.72
N LEU A 12 0.38 -7.74 -16.62
CA LEU A 12 0.75 -8.22 -15.28
C LEU A 12 0.18 -9.60 -15.00
N LYS A 13 1.06 -10.48 -14.56
CA LYS A 13 0.66 -11.82 -14.12
C LYS A 13 -0.41 -11.73 -13.03
N GLY A 14 -1.55 -12.33 -13.26
CA GLY A 14 -2.67 -12.35 -12.31
C GLY A 14 -3.68 -11.21 -12.47
N VAL A 15 -3.52 -10.33 -13.46
CA VAL A 15 -4.49 -9.28 -13.80
C VAL A 15 -5.22 -9.66 -15.08
N GLY A 16 -6.39 -10.30 -14.94
CA GLY A 16 -7.25 -10.65 -16.09
C GLY A 16 -8.21 -9.51 -16.49
N PRO A 17 -8.94 -9.66 -17.62
CA PRO A 17 -9.77 -8.57 -18.20
C PRO A 17 -10.81 -7.98 -17.24
N ALA A 18 -11.41 -8.79 -16.37
CA ALA A 18 -12.36 -8.30 -15.36
C ALA A 18 -11.69 -7.38 -14.35
N ARG A 19 -10.44 -7.68 -13.95
CA ARG A 19 -9.69 -6.87 -12.99
C ARG A 19 -9.15 -5.60 -13.62
N VAL A 20 -8.77 -5.63 -14.91
CA VAL A 20 -8.37 -4.44 -15.69
C VAL A 20 -9.48 -3.38 -15.64
N LYS A 21 -10.75 -3.78 -15.91
CA LYS A 21 -11.89 -2.86 -15.83
C LYS A 21 -12.07 -2.22 -14.46
N LEU A 22 -11.80 -2.97 -13.38
CA LEU A 22 -11.87 -2.44 -12.01
C LEU A 22 -10.73 -1.44 -11.71
N PHE A 23 -9.53 -1.72 -12.20
CA PHE A 23 -8.40 -0.79 -12.07
C PHE A 23 -8.62 0.49 -12.88
N GLN A 24 -9.18 0.40 -14.06
CA GLN A 24 -9.53 1.57 -14.88
C GLN A 24 -10.52 2.51 -14.18
N GLN A 25 -11.44 1.97 -13.35
CA GLN A 25 -12.36 2.78 -12.54
C GLN A 25 -11.67 3.63 -11.47
N VAL A 26 -10.45 3.25 -11.07
CA VAL A 26 -9.61 4.04 -10.13
C VAL A 26 -8.48 4.77 -10.83
N GLY A 27 -8.56 4.92 -12.16
CA GLY A 27 -7.60 5.68 -12.96
C GLY A 27 -6.31 4.94 -13.30
N VAL A 28 -6.26 3.61 -13.14
CA VAL A 28 -5.07 2.79 -13.39
C VAL A 28 -5.25 2.01 -14.69
N SER A 29 -4.44 2.32 -15.70
CA SER A 29 -4.45 1.68 -17.03
C SER A 29 -3.11 1.04 -17.39
N THR A 30 -2.01 1.59 -16.89
CA THR A 30 -0.65 1.13 -17.15
C THR A 30 0.02 0.59 -15.88
N VAL A 31 1.13 -0.11 -16.04
CA VAL A 31 1.96 -0.56 -14.92
C VAL A 31 2.50 0.63 -14.14
N ARG A 32 2.88 1.71 -14.83
CA ARG A 32 3.26 2.98 -14.21
C ARG A 32 2.15 3.55 -13.35
N ASP A 33 0.91 3.62 -13.86
CA ASP A 33 -0.22 4.16 -13.07
C ASP A 33 -0.43 3.35 -11.80
N LEU A 34 -0.27 2.01 -11.88
CA LEU A 34 -0.37 1.14 -10.71
C LEU A 34 0.73 1.42 -9.68
N MET A 35 1.99 1.64 -10.13
CA MET A 35 3.11 1.97 -9.26
C MET A 35 2.99 3.36 -8.62
N PHE A 36 2.24 4.27 -9.24
CA PHE A 36 1.91 5.60 -8.69
C PHE A 36 0.56 5.65 -7.96
N HIS A 37 -0.16 4.55 -7.90
CA HIS A 37 -1.40 4.45 -7.12
C HIS A 37 -1.08 4.27 -5.64
N PHE A 38 -0.56 5.33 -5.00
CA PHE A 38 -0.09 5.28 -3.62
C PHE A 38 -1.21 5.01 -2.61
N PRO A 39 -0.91 4.35 -1.48
CA PRO A 39 -1.85 4.20 -0.38
C PRO A 39 -2.19 5.58 0.20
N PHE A 40 -3.45 5.82 0.52
CA PHE A 40 -3.84 7.08 1.16
C PHE A 40 -3.54 7.10 2.66
N ARG A 41 -3.30 5.93 3.25
CA ARG A 41 -2.84 5.77 4.63
C ARG A 41 -2.19 4.41 4.83
N PHE A 42 -1.44 4.30 5.92
CA PHE A 42 -0.99 3.02 6.45
C PHE A 42 -1.75 2.70 7.75
N GLU A 43 -2.19 1.46 7.89
CA GLU A 43 -2.64 0.94 9.18
C GLU A 43 -1.40 0.41 9.90
N SER A 44 -1.03 1.06 11.01
CA SER A 44 0.11 0.61 11.83
C SER A 44 -0.23 -0.72 12.48
N VAL A 45 0.62 -1.70 12.23
CA VAL A 45 0.65 -2.99 12.95
C VAL A 45 1.76 -2.88 13.99
N ALA A 46 1.66 -1.86 14.86
CA ALA A 46 2.65 -1.68 15.90
C ALA A 46 2.58 -2.88 16.85
N VAL A 47 3.66 -3.65 16.89
CA VAL A 47 3.87 -4.65 17.93
C VAL A 47 4.12 -3.89 19.23
N ARG A 48 3.07 -3.75 20.03
CA ARG A 48 3.15 -3.16 21.36
C ARG A 48 3.07 -4.27 22.39
N PRO A 49 3.83 -4.18 23.51
CA PRO A 49 3.66 -5.10 24.63
C PRO A 49 2.20 -5.06 25.12
N LEU A 50 1.58 -6.22 25.31
CA LEU A 50 0.16 -6.30 25.72
C LEU A 50 -0.10 -5.53 27.02
N ALA A 51 0.88 -5.47 27.90
CA ALA A 51 0.81 -4.74 29.17
C ALA A 51 0.60 -3.21 29.02
N THR A 52 0.95 -2.65 27.85
CA THR A 52 0.80 -1.20 27.56
C THR A 52 -0.53 -0.86 26.88
N ILE A 53 -1.35 -1.85 26.56
CA ILE A 53 -2.62 -1.67 25.86
C ILE A 53 -3.74 -1.54 26.88
N LEU A 54 -4.49 -0.44 26.79
CA LEU A 54 -5.61 -0.19 27.69
C LEU A 54 -6.79 -1.11 27.40
N ASP A 55 -7.57 -1.44 28.43
CA ASP A 55 -8.81 -2.19 28.24
C ASP A 55 -9.77 -1.42 27.33
N GLN A 56 -10.43 -2.14 26.41
CA GLN A 56 -11.32 -1.59 25.36
C GLN A 56 -10.62 -0.74 24.29
N GLU A 57 -9.29 -0.63 24.31
CA GLU A 57 -8.54 0.06 23.25
C GLU A 57 -8.69 -0.68 21.91
N LYS A 58 -8.81 0.07 20.82
CA LYS A 58 -8.73 -0.46 19.47
C LYS A 58 -7.28 -0.53 19.05
N VAL A 59 -6.80 -1.73 18.82
CA VAL A 59 -5.40 -2.02 18.52
C VAL A 59 -5.28 -3.02 17.38
N THR A 60 -4.20 -2.94 16.65
CA THR A 60 -3.78 -4.00 15.73
C THR A 60 -2.72 -4.85 16.43
N LEU A 61 -2.98 -6.15 16.53
CA LEU A 61 -2.02 -7.11 17.04
C LEU A 61 -1.60 -8.05 15.91
N LYS A 62 -0.31 -8.29 15.84
CA LYS A 62 0.32 -9.20 14.88
C LYS A 62 0.85 -10.41 15.64
N GLY A 63 0.66 -11.59 15.09
CA GLY A 63 1.18 -12.80 15.69
C GLY A 63 0.95 -14.04 14.84
N LYS A 64 1.44 -15.17 15.32
CA LYS A 64 1.31 -16.47 14.67
C LYS A 64 0.08 -17.20 15.19
N VAL A 65 -0.72 -17.76 14.29
CA VAL A 65 -1.89 -18.57 14.63
C VAL A 65 -1.43 -19.89 15.23
N VAL A 66 -1.72 -20.14 16.50
CA VAL A 66 -1.27 -21.34 17.24
C VAL A 66 -2.36 -22.39 17.48
N THR A 67 -3.62 -22.07 17.17
CA THR A 67 -4.69 -23.07 17.14
C THR A 67 -5.53 -22.92 15.89
N PRO A 68 -6.04 -24.03 15.31
CA PRO A 68 -6.93 -23.94 14.15
C PRO A 68 -8.21 -23.15 14.50
N PRO A 69 -8.74 -22.33 13.56
CA PRO A 69 -9.95 -21.56 13.80
C PRO A 69 -11.18 -22.47 13.92
N VAL A 70 -11.94 -22.27 14.99
CA VAL A 70 -13.21 -22.99 15.27
C VAL A 70 -14.37 -22.02 15.08
N VAL A 71 -15.44 -22.49 14.40
CA VAL A 71 -16.69 -21.73 14.24
C VAL A 71 -17.75 -22.31 15.16
N ALA A 72 -18.29 -21.46 16.02
CA ALA A 72 -19.49 -21.77 16.81
C ALA A 72 -20.68 -20.99 16.24
N TYR A 73 -21.80 -21.65 16.07
CA TYR A 73 -23.08 -21.04 15.68
C TYR A 73 -23.99 -20.93 16.89
N PHE A 74 -24.54 -19.75 17.11
CA PHE A 74 -25.52 -19.49 18.16
C PHE A 74 -26.83 -19.14 17.48
N GLY A 75 -27.94 -19.75 17.85
CA GLY A 75 -29.25 -19.61 17.27
C GLY A 75 -29.49 -18.40 16.33
N GLY A 76 -30.10 -18.62 15.19
CA GLY A 76 -30.26 -17.65 14.13
C GLY A 76 -28.99 -17.50 13.27
N LYS A 77 -28.74 -16.28 12.75
CA LYS A 77 -27.58 -15.99 11.87
C LYS A 77 -26.29 -15.60 12.62
N LYS A 78 -26.22 -15.85 13.95
CA LYS A 78 -25.07 -15.44 14.76
C LYS A 78 -23.99 -16.52 14.74
N SER A 79 -22.77 -16.12 14.45
CA SER A 79 -21.60 -17.02 14.46
C SER A 79 -20.41 -16.35 15.15
N ARG A 80 -19.51 -17.17 15.69
CA ARG A 80 -18.23 -16.73 16.25
C ARG A 80 -17.12 -17.63 15.74
N VAL A 81 -16.10 -17.03 15.13
CA VAL A 81 -14.83 -17.69 14.81
C VAL A 81 -13.86 -17.39 15.93
N SER A 82 -13.25 -18.41 16.52
CA SER A 82 -12.27 -18.25 17.59
C SER A 82 -11.02 -19.08 17.35
N PHE A 83 -9.87 -18.52 17.69
CA PHE A 83 -8.56 -19.17 17.63
C PHE A 83 -7.60 -18.45 18.58
N LYS A 84 -6.40 -18.99 18.76
CA LYS A 84 -5.34 -18.39 19.57
C LYS A 84 -4.24 -17.83 18.68
N LEU A 85 -3.72 -16.67 19.07
CA LEU A 85 -2.66 -15.96 18.40
C LEU A 85 -1.48 -15.81 19.37
N ALA A 86 -0.29 -16.25 19.00
CA ALA A 86 0.94 -15.94 19.72
C ALA A 86 1.42 -14.55 19.26
N VAL A 87 1.33 -13.59 20.18
CA VAL A 87 1.75 -12.20 20.00
C VAL A 87 3.04 -12.05 20.80
N ASN A 88 4.16 -11.90 20.19
CA ASN A 88 5.49 -12.04 20.80
C ASN A 88 5.81 -13.51 21.20
N ASP A 89 7.05 -13.76 21.59
CA ASP A 89 7.55 -15.13 21.84
C ASP A 89 6.88 -15.86 23.02
N HIS A 90 6.19 -15.13 23.92
CA HIS A 90 5.68 -15.69 25.17
C HIS A 90 4.21 -15.38 25.47
N GLU A 91 3.54 -14.57 24.68
CA GLU A 91 2.17 -14.13 24.97
C GLU A 91 1.17 -14.74 23.99
N ILE A 92 0.23 -15.53 24.51
CA ILE A 92 -0.84 -16.12 23.71
C ILE A 92 -2.17 -15.48 24.08
N ILE A 93 -2.84 -14.90 23.11
CA ILE A 93 -4.16 -14.28 23.28
C ILE A 93 -5.26 -15.07 22.59
N ASN A 94 -6.49 -14.91 23.06
CA ASN A 94 -7.67 -15.39 22.36
C ASN A 94 -8.09 -14.34 21.31
N VAL A 95 -8.49 -14.81 20.14
CA VAL A 95 -9.10 -13.95 19.11
C VAL A 95 -10.50 -14.44 18.81
N SER A 96 -11.45 -13.52 18.71
CA SER A 96 -12.83 -13.82 18.38
C SER A 96 -13.38 -12.85 17.34
N PHE A 97 -13.90 -13.37 16.22
CA PHE A 97 -14.64 -12.61 15.22
C PHE A 97 -16.12 -13.01 15.28
N PHE A 98 -17.01 -12.02 15.28
CA PHE A 98 -18.45 -12.26 15.25
C PHE A 98 -19.01 -12.09 13.85
N ASN A 99 -19.96 -12.98 13.48
CA ASN A 99 -20.70 -12.98 12.21
C ASN A 99 -19.83 -12.99 10.94
N GLN A 100 -18.63 -13.58 11.03
CA GLN A 100 -17.68 -13.71 9.92
C GLN A 100 -17.19 -15.16 9.75
N PRO A 101 -18.07 -16.15 9.53
CA PRO A 101 -17.69 -17.56 9.46
C PRO A 101 -16.73 -17.89 8.30
N TYR A 102 -16.72 -17.06 7.25
CA TYR A 102 -15.81 -17.20 6.10
C TYR A 102 -14.33 -17.06 6.49
N LEU A 103 -14.02 -16.42 7.61
CA LEU A 103 -12.64 -16.28 8.10
C LEU A 103 -12.00 -17.62 8.48
N LYS A 104 -12.80 -18.66 8.76
CA LYS A 104 -12.27 -20.01 8.99
C LYS A 104 -11.41 -20.50 7.82
N GLN A 105 -11.79 -20.20 6.60
CA GLN A 105 -11.05 -20.60 5.39
C GLN A 105 -9.84 -19.70 5.11
N ALA A 106 -9.90 -18.43 5.58
CA ALA A 106 -8.85 -17.44 5.35
C ALA A 106 -7.70 -17.51 6.38
N ILE A 107 -7.92 -18.20 7.51
CA ILE A 107 -6.95 -18.28 8.60
C ILE A 107 -6.47 -19.73 8.72
N GLN A 108 -5.16 -19.94 8.61
CA GLN A 108 -4.54 -21.26 8.72
C GLN A 108 -3.60 -21.33 9.93
N LEU A 109 -3.48 -22.51 10.50
CA LEU A 109 -2.53 -22.78 11.59
C LEU A 109 -1.08 -22.48 11.14
N GLY A 110 -0.31 -21.84 12.00
CA GLY A 110 1.09 -21.49 11.72
C GLY A 110 1.30 -20.23 10.90
N GLN A 111 0.25 -19.64 10.32
CA GLN A 111 0.37 -18.38 9.57
C GLN A 111 0.51 -17.18 10.51
N GLU A 112 1.31 -16.21 10.08
CA GLU A 112 1.36 -14.89 10.70
C GLU A 112 0.19 -14.04 10.20
N ARG A 113 -0.53 -13.44 11.14
CA ARG A 113 -1.71 -12.59 10.85
C ARG A 113 -1.69 -11.33 11.70
N ALA A 114 -2.11 -10.24 11.09
CA ALA A 114 -2.38 -9.00 11.79
C ALA A 114 -3.89 -8.77 11.89
N ILE A 115 -4.36 -8.45 13.09
CA ILE A 115 -5.78 -8.35 13.40
C ILE A 115 -6.05 -7.03 14.08
N TYR A 116 -6.85 -6.19 13.46
CA TYR A 116 -7.40 -5.00 14.08
C TYR A 116 -8.64 -5.36 14.86
N GLY A 117 -8.70 -4.95 16.12
CA GLY A 117 -9.81 -5.29 17.00
C GLY A 117 -9.80 -4.49 18.29
N LYS A 118 -10.75 -4.82 19.16
CA LYS A 118 -10.91 -4.22 20.47
C LYS A 118 -10.32 -5.14 21.53
N TRP A 119 -9.35 -4.66 22.31
CA TRP A 119 -8.69 -5.43 23.35
C TRP A 119 -9.56 -5.56 24.59
N GLN A 120 -9.66 -6.75 25.15
CA GLN A 120 -10.29 -7.04 26.44
C GLN A 120 -9.26 -7.65 27.38
N SER A 121 -8.69 -6.83 28.26
CA SER A 121 -7.61 -7.23 29.16
C SER A 121 -8.02 -8.33 30.12
N ASN A 122 -9.24 -8.25 30.71
CA ASN A 122 -9.75 -9.22 31.69
C ASN A 122 -9.85 -10.64 31.14
N ARG A 123 -10.01 -10.79 29.83
CA ARG A 123 -10.19 -12.09 29.13
C ARG A 123 -9.02 -12.45 28.25
N GLN A 124 -7.99 -11.58 28.18
CA GLN A 124 -6.89 -11.70 27.22
C GLN A 124 -7.42 -12.04 25.81
N THR A 125 -8.44 -11.28 25.38
CA THR A 125 -9.16 -11.55 24.13
C THR A 125 -9.16 -10.31 23.26
N LEU A 126 -8.76 -10.48 22.00
CA LEU A 126 -8.95 -9.48 20.95
C LEU A 126 -10.27 -9.77 20.24
N LEU A 127 -11.22 -8.84 20.35
CA LEU A 127 -12.44 -8.87 19.54
C LEU A 127 -12.11 -8.35 18.15
N GLY A 128 -11.84 -9.26 17.23
CA GLY A 128 -11.43 -8.94 15.88
C GLY A 128 -12.54 -8.23 15.09
N MET A 129 -12.21 -7.10 14.51
CA MET A 129 -13.10 -6.33 13.64
C MET A 129 -12.69 -6.51 12.17
N LYS A 130 -11.39 -6.59 11.91
CA LYS A 130 -10.83 -6.68 10.56
C LYS A 130 -9.54 -7.49 10.57
N LEU A 131 -9.41 -8.38 9.58
CA LEU A 131 -8.13 -9.01 9.27
C LEU A 131 -7.32 -8.04 8.40
N ILE A 132 -6.16 -7.63 8.89
CA ILE A 132 -5.25 -6.73 8.16
C ILE A 132 -4.37 -7.59 7.26
N GLN A 133 -4.23 -7.19 6.02
CA GLN A 133 -3.30 -7.84 5.11
C GLN A 133 -1.94 -7.14 5.21
N VAL A 134 -0.96 -7.88 5.69
CA VAL A 134 0.43 -7.46 5.69
C VAL A 134 1.01 -7.90 4.34
N ALA A 135 1.59 -6.97 3.59
CA ALA A 135 2.08 -7.26 2.25
C ALA A 135 3.29 -8.21 2.23
N GLN A 136 4.09 -8.20 3.29
CA GLN A 136 5.23 -9.11 3.50
C GLN A 136 5.32 -9.48 4.99
N GLU A 137 5.85 -10.67 5.29
CA GLU A 137 6.22 -11.06 6.66
C GLU A 137 7.27 -10.06 7.20
N GLY A 138 7.04 -9.52 8.39
CA GLY A 138 7.95 -8.56 9.03
C GLY A 138 7.61 -7.08 8.83
N GLN A 139 6.61 -6.69 8.03
CA GLN A 139 6.23 -5.29 7.87
C GLN A 139 5.23 -4.84 8.93
N ASP A 140 5.55 -3.73 9.60
CA ASP A 140 4.70 -3.12 10.63
C ASP A 140 3.63 -2.17 10.05
N PHE A 141 3.58 -2.02 8.73
CA PHE A 141 2.68 -1.10 8.04
C PHE A 141 1.89 -1.83 6.95
N ALA A 142 0.56 -1.81 7.06
CA ALA A 142 -0.33 -2.32 6.03
C ALA A 142 -0.87 -1.16 5.18
N PRO A 143 -0.57 -1.11 3.87
CA PRO A 143 -1.06 -0.04 3.00
C PRO A 143 -2.57 -0.16 2.77
N VAL A 144 -3.28 0.97 2.79
CA VAL A 144 -4.70 1.07 2.48
C VAL A 144 -4.89 1.96 1.25
N TYR A 145 -5.50 1.40 0.21
CA TYR A 145 -5.69 2.06 -1.08
C TYR A 145 -7.14 2.51 -1.28
N HIS A 146 -7.34 3.54 -2.08
CA HIS A 146 -8.66 3.81 -2.65
C HIS A 146 -9.06 2.65 -3.57
N ALA A 147 -10.23 2.10 -3.33
CA ALA A 147 -10.74 0.95 -4.06
C ALA A 147 -12.19 1.19 -4.49
N THR A 148 -12.58 0.60 -5.60
CA THR A 148 -13.97 0.60 -6.08
C THR A 148 -14.69 -0.68 -5.67
N LYS A 149 -16.02 -0.71 -5.82
CA LYS A 149 -16.83 -1.90 -5.56
C LYS A 149 -16.35 -3.07 -6.43
N GLY A 150 -15.95 -4.17 -5.79
CA GLY A 150 -15.41 -5.37 -6.46
C GLY A 150 -13.88 -5.45 -6.49
N LEU A 151 -13.13 -4.35 -6.33
CA LEU A 151 -11.68 -4.36 -6.25
C LEU A 151 -11.23 -4.47 -4.79
N LYS A 152 -10.78 -5.66 -4.38
CA LYS A 152 -10.35 -5.92 -3.00
C LYS A 152 -8.95 -5.36 -2.74
N GLN A 153 -8.68 -4.85 -1.52
CA GLN A 153 -7.35 -4.40 -1.09
C GLN A 153 -6.25 -5.44 -1.37
N SER A 154 -6.53 -6.73 -1.09
CA SER A 154 -5.61 -7.82 -1.38
C SER A 154 -5.22 -7.94 -2.85
N ALA A 155 -6.17 -7.67 -3.74
CA ALA A 155 -5.90 -7.72 -5.18
C ALA A 155 -5.03 -6.54 -5.62
N ILE A 156 -5.24 -5.34 -5.03
CA ILE A 156 -4.39 -4.16 -5.29
C ILE A 156 -2.97 -4.45 -4.81
N VAL A 157 -2.80 -4.83 -3.55
CA VAL A 157 -1.49 -5.16 -2.96
C VAL A 157 -0.75 -6.22 -3.77
N ALA A 158 -1.43 -7.32 -4.12
CA ALA A 158 -0.82 -8.39 -4.91
C ALA A 158 -0.42 -7.93 -6.33
N SER A 159 -1.23 -7.08 -6.97
CA SER A 159 -0.90 -6.54 -8.30
C SER A 159 0.27 -5.57 -8.25
N ILE A 160 0.36 -4.72 -7.21
CA ILE A 160 1.51 -3.84 -7.00
C ILE A 160 2.79 -4.65 -6.73
N ALA A 161 2.74 -5.65 -5.86
CA ALA A 161 3.89 -6.53 -5.63
C ALA A 161 4.34 -7.24 -6.92
N ALA A 162 3.39 -7.74 -7.73
CA ALA A 162 3.69 -8.35 -9.02
C ALA A 162 4.31 -7.36 -10.01
N SER A 163 3.89 -6.09 -10.01
CA SER A 163 4.46 -5.07 -10.89
C SER A 163 5.94 -4.81 -10.58
N PHE A 164 6.32 -4.70 -9.31
CA PHE A 164 7.72 -4.56 -8.94
C PHE A 164 8.54 -5.80 -9.27
N ASN A 165 8.02 -7.00 -9.00
CA ASN A 165 8.73 -8.25 -9.34
C ASN A 165 9.00 -8.40 -10.83
N GLN A 166 8.14 -7.84 -11.69
CA GLN A 166 8.22 -8.01 -13.15
C GLN A 166 8.88 -6.82 -13.84
N TYR A 167 8.69 -5.58 -13.37
CA TYR A 167 9.03 -4.35 -14.07
C TYR A 167 10.03 -3.45 -13.33
N GLN A 168 10.58 -3.86 -12.20
CA GLN A 168 11.48 -3.01 -11.40
C GLN A 168 12.67 -2.49 -12.21
N GLU A 169 13.28 -3.33 -13.06
CA GLU A 169 14.41 -2.96 -13.91
C GLU A 169 14.02 -2.07 -15.09
N ALA A 170 12.73 -2.02 -15.43
CA ALA A 170 12.20 -1.18 -16.49
C ALA A 170 11.79 0.23 -16.03
N ILE A 171 11.90 0.53 -14.73
CA ILE A 171 11.60 1.85 -14.17
C ILE A 171 12.79 2.78 -14.44
N PRO A 172 12.63 3.84 -15.26
CA PRO A 172 13.74 4.76 -15.54
C PRO A 172 13.97 5.71 -14.35
N GLU A 173 15.23 6.03 -14.08
CA GLU A 173 15.51 7.18 -13.21
C GLU A 173 15.21 8.48 -14.01
N VAL A 174 14.45 9.37 -13.40
CA VAL A 174 13.99 10.61 -14.07
C VAL A 174 14.88 11.79 -13.72
N LEU A 175 15.41 11.82 -12.49
CA LEU A 175 16.32 12.88 -12.06
C LEU A 175 17.75 12.61 -12.54
N PRO A 176 18.50 13.65 -12.93
CA PRO A 176 19.95 13.52 -13.13
C PRO A 176 20.63 12.97 -11.87
N GLN A 177 21.56 12.03 -12.03
CA GLN A 177 22.20 11.32 -10.92
C GLN A 177 22.86 12.28 -9.91
N HIS A 178 23.49 13.36 -10.38
CA HIS A 178 24.13 14.34 -9.50
C HIS A 178 23.14 15.01 -8.51
N LEU A 179 21.83 15.11 -8.85
CA LEU A 179 20.81 15.62 -7.95
C LEU A 179 20.44 14.58 -6.88
N ASN A 180 20.33 13.30 -7.27
CA ASN A 180 20.12 12.23 -6.30
C ASN A 180 21.25 12.20 -5.28
N ASP A 181 22.51 12.31 -5.72
CA ASP A 181 23.69 12.28 -4.86
C ASP A 181 23.75 13.53 -3.94
N GLN A 182 23.60 14.73 -4.52
CA GLN A 182 23.67 16.00 -3.80
C GLN A 182 22.62 16.09 -2.69
N TYR A 183 21.40 15.66 -2.99
CA TYR A 183 20.29 15.74 -2.05
C TYR A 183 20.04 14.43 -1.31
N ARG A 184 20.89 13.41 -1.48
CA ARG A 184 20.75 12.08 -0.86
C ARG A 184 19.34 11.52 -1.02
N LEU A 185 18.87 11.53 -2.26
CA LEU A 185 17.56 10.98 -2.61
C LEU A 185 17.69 9.50 -2.95
N LEU A 186 16.63 8.73 -2.66
CA LEU A 186 16.54 7.34 -3.11
C LEU A 186 16.41 7.29 -4.64
N ASP A 187 16.90 6.21 -5.27
CA ASP A 187 16.58 5.92 -6.67
C ASP A 187 15.08 5.68 -6.83
N LEU A 188 14.54 6.04 -7.99
CA LEU A 188 13.10 6.00 -8.21
C LEU A 188 12.47 4.62 -7.99
N PRO A 189 13.05 3.48 -8.46
CA PRO A 189 12.48 2.17 -8.21
C PRO A 189 12.36 1.84 -6.72
N LEU A 190 13.40 2.16 -5.93
CA LEU A 190 13.42 1.95 -4.49
C LEU A 190 12.42 2.86 -3.77
N ALA A 191 12.33 4.12 -4.18
CA ALA A 191 11.38 5.08 -3.61
C ALA A 191 9.93 4.64 -3.88
N LEU A 192 9.60 4.27 -5.13
CA LEU A 192 8.27 3.77 -5.48
C LEU A 192 7.91 2.52 -4.67
N TYR A 193 8.84 1.57 -4.53
CA TYR A 193 8.61 0.38 -3.72
C TYR A 193 8.33 0.74 -2.25
N ALA A 194 9.15 1.61 -1.67
CA ALA A 194 9.00 2.04 -0.27
C ALA A 194 7.76 2.92 -0.01
N MET A 195 7.20 3.55 -1.03
CA MET A 195 5.88 4.22 -0.94
C MET A 195 4.73 3.22 -0.72
N HIS A 196 4.90 1.97 -1.11
CA HIS A 196 3.88 0.92 -0.95
C HIS A 196 4.20 -0.02 0.21
N PHE A 197 5.48 -0.35 0.39
CA PHE A 197 5.96 -1.39 1.31
C PHE A 197 7.16 -0.89 2.13
N PRO A 198 7.01 0.17 2.93
CA PRO A 198 8.11 0.68 3.74
C PRO A 198 8.45 -0.30 4.85
N ALA A 199 9.74 -0.53 5.08
CA ALA A 199 10.20 -1.34 6.21
C ALA A 199 10.00 -0.62 7.55
N ASN A 200 10.05 0.72 7.54
CA ASN A 200 9.86 1.56 8.72
C ASN A 200 9.43 2.98 8.29
N GLN A 201 9.10 3.81 9.27
CA GLN A 201 8.65 5.19 9.03
C GLN A 201 9.71 6.06 8.35
N GLU A 202 10.99 5.86 8.69
CA GLU A 202 12.10 6.62 8.08
C GLU A 202 12.22 6.31 6.59
N GLN A 203 12.16 5.05 6.20
CA GLN A 203 12.17 4.67 4.79
C GLN A 203 10.99 5.26 4.02
N HIS A 204 9.79 5.30 4.63
CA HIS A 204 8.63 5.95 4.03
C HIS A 204 8.85 7.46 3.85
N HIS A 205 9.47 8.15 4.83
CA HIS A 205 9.81 9.57 4.72
C HIS A 205 10.81 9.83 3.59
N GLN A 206 11.85 8.99 3.46
CA GLN A 206 12.84 9.12 2.39
C GLN A 206 12.21 8.89 1.01
N ALA A 207 11.33 7.91 0.89
CA ALA A 207 10.58 7.66 -0.33
C ALA A 207 9.66 8.84 -0.70
N THR A 208 8.90 9.34 0.26
CA THR A 208 8.02 10.51 0.08
C THR A 208 8.83 11.74 -0.36
N ARG A 209 9.98 11.97 0.26
CA ARG A 209 10.89 13.09 -0.09
C ARG A 209 11.37 12.98 -1.53
N LYS A 210 11.77 11.79 -2.01
CA LYS A 210 12.15 11.55 -3.41
C LYS A 210 11.01 11.88 -4.36
N ILE A 211 9.82 11.36 -4.10
CA ILE A 211 8.65 11.56 -4.97
C ILE A 211 8.28 13.05 -5.05
N ILE A 212 8.20 13.73 -3.91
CA ILE A 212 7.90 15.18 -3.86
C ILE A 212 8.96 15.98 -4.62
N TYR A 213 10.24 15.72 -4.37
CA TYR A 213 11.33 16.42 -5.06
C TYR A 213 11.23 16.25 -6.57
N GLN A 214 11.03 15.03 -7.03
CA GLN A 214 10.91 14.72 -8.46
C GLN A 214 9.70 15.41 -9.10
N GLU A 215 8.53 15.39 -8.47
CA GLU A 215 7.33 16.07 -8.97
C GLU A 215 7.55 17.60 -9.09
N PHE A 216 8.16 18.23 -8.08
CA PHE A 216 8.50 19.64 -8.14
C PHE A 216 9.54 19.96 -9.21
N PHE A 217 10.57 19.12 -9.36
CA PHE A 217 11.58 19.28 -10.40
C PHE A 217 10.95 19.22 -11.80
N LEU A 218 10.11 18.22 -12.04
CA LEU A 218 9.42 18.08 -13.33
C LEU A 218 8.45 19.23 -13.60
N TYR A 219 7.77 19.70 -12.58
CA TYR A 219 6.89 20.87 -12.67
C TYR A 219 7.70 22.12 -13.06
N GLN A 220 8.79 22.42 -12.37
CA GLN A 220 9.66 23.54 -12.67
C GLN A 220 10.30 23.42 -14.06
N TRP A 221 10.73 22.23 -14.43
CA TRP A 221 11.25 21.96 -15.77
C TRP A 221 10.22 22.31 -16.86
N ARG A 222 8.99 21.85 -16.72
CA ARG A 222 7.91 22.15 -17.67
C ARG A 222 7.60 23.64 -17.74
N LEU A 223 7.57 24.29 -16.59
CA LEU A 223 7.33 25.75 -16.52
C LEU A 223 8.44 26.52 -17.24
N GLN A 224 9.71 26.21 -16.99
CA GLN A 224 10.84 26.86 -17.66
C GLN A 224 10.85 26.58 -19.17
N ALA A 225 10.51 25.37 -19.59
CA ALA A 225 10.39 25.02 -21.00
C ALA A 225 9.30 25.85 -21.69
N ALA A 226 8.13 26.00 -21.05
CA ALA A 226 7.03 26.83 -21.58
C ALA A 226 7.42 28.33 -21.66
N LEU A 227 8.09 28.88 -20.65
CA LEU A 227 8.56 30.26 -20.67
C LEU A 227 9.56 30.52 -21.80
N LYS A 228 10.54 29.61 -22.00
CA LYS A 228 11.47 29.72 -23.11
C LYS A 228 10.81 29.69 -24.49
N GLN A 229 9.75 28.86 -24.63
CA GLN A 229 9.00 28.80 -25.88
C GLN A 229 8.30 30.15 -26.15
N HIS A 230 7.73 30.79 -25.17
CA HIS A 230 7.11 32.13 -25.29
C HIS A 230 8.13 33.25 -25.59
N GLU A 231 9.34 33.17 -24.99
CA GLU A 231 10.41 34.13 -25.31
C GLU A 231 10.90 34.06 -26.75
N THR A 232 10.77 32.90 -27.43
CA THR A 232 11.15 32.73 -28.83
C THR A 232 10.05 33.10 -29.81
N GLU A 233 8.81 33.31 -29.38
CA GLU A 233 7.74 33.83 -30.20
C GLU A 233 7.97 35.32 -30.45
N GLN A 234 8.31 35.68 -31.70
CA GLN A 234 8.47 37.07 -32.10
C GLN A 234 7.13 37.80 -31.96
N GLY A 235 7.12 38.87 -31.19
CA GLY A 235 5.95 39.74 -31.08
C GLY A 235 5.56 40.31 -32.42
N ILE A 236 4.25 40.57 -32.60
CA ILE A 236 3.72 41.23 -33.80
C ILE A 236 4.40 42.62 -33.91
N GLN A 237 5.19 42.85 -34.96
CA GLN A 237 5.70 44.18 -35.31
C GLN A 237 4.53 45.07 -35.70
N ILE A 238 4.21 46.04 -34.89
CA ILE A 238 3.26 47.08 -35.24
C ILE A 238 4.03 48.15 -35.99
N HIS A 239 3.83 48.24 -37.30
CA HIS A 239 4.30 49.38 -38.10
C HIS A 239 3.36 50.55 -37.85
N TYR A 240 3.86 51.63 -37.29
CA TYR A 240 3.18 52.91 -37.27
C TYR A 240 3.57 53.66 -38.56
N ASP A 241 2.63 53.86 -39.47
CA ASP A 241 2.75 54.84 -40.53
C ASP A 241 2.50 56.21 -39.88
N ASN A 242 3.55 57.03 -39.81
CA ASN A 242 3.44 58.44 -39.47
C ASN A 242 3.10 59.21 -40.77
N ASP A 243 1.84 59.46 -41.05
CA ASP A 243 1.42 60.49 -41.99
C ASP A 243 1.43 61.89 -41.31
#